data_617da24c8f7650b2ba0e5605315a6f0e
#
_entry.id   617da24c8f7650b2ba0e5605315a6f0e
#
_cell.length_a   1.000
_cell.length_b   1.000
_cell.length_c   1.000
_cell.angle_alpha   90.00
_cell.angle_beta   90.00
_cell.angle_gamma   90.00
#
_symmetry.space_group_name_H-M   'P 1'
#
loop_
_entity.id
_entity.type
_entity.pdbx_description
1 polymer ?
#
loop_
_entity_poly.entity_id
_entity_poly.type
_entity_poly.pdbx_seq_one_letter_code
_entity_poly.pdbx_strand_id
1 'polypeptide(L)'
;SAWMTADIYRDGYHYHLDFKKGENVGGLQKEAYKGRRTGSIIHWKPDDEVFTDIDVPGSYYKDTLRRQAVVNAGLTLNFTDEKEKDPATGKAWHESWCYEHGIADYVAEVAGQDTLTPVFSCESEAVGRDREDQPDYKVLMSAAFCFSNKVQMLEYYHNSSWLEHGGSPEHAVRTAFVYQINKYLKDKNLYKKGESTISFQDVQDCLVYVSSSFSTRTSYENQTKKAITNK
;
A
#
# COMPACT_ATOMS: atom_id res chain seq x y z
N SER A 1 -5.31 23.30 7.17
CA SER A 1 -4.00 23.69 7.71
C SER A 1 -4.02 25.13 8.17
N ALA A 2 -3.28 25.43 9.23
CA ALA A 2 -3.09 26.81 9.68
C ALA A 2 -2.37 27.61 8.60
N TRP A 3 -1.33 27.01 8.01
CA TRP A 3 -0.63 27.49 6.85
C TRP A 3 -0.05 26.33 6.02
N MET A 4 0.24 26.60 4.75
CA MET A 4 0.93 25.70 3.84
C MET A 4 1.74 26.50 2.83
N THR A 5 2.93 26.04 2.51
CA THR A 5 3.73 26.53 1.39
C THR A 5 3.96 25.41 0.37
N ALA A 6 4.01 25.75 -0.90
CA ALA A 6 4.32 24.83 -1.98
C ALA A 6 5.39 25.43 -2.88
N ASP A 7 6.56 24.79 -2.93
CA ASP A 7 7.66 25.12 -3.82
C ASP A 7 7.80 24.05 -4.90
N ILE A 8 7.71 24.43 -6.16
CA ILE A 8 7.77 23.50 -7.29
C ILE A 8 8.88 23.95 -8.25
N TYR A 9 9.82 23.04 -8.50
CA TYR A 9 10.93 23.24 -9.44
C TYR A 9 10.65 22.43 -10.71
N ARG A 10 10.36 23.14 -11.80
CA ARG A 10 10.00 22.50 -13.07
C ARG A 10 10.31 23.41 -14.26
N ASP A 11 10.78 22.83 -15.36
CA ASP A 11 10.97 23.50 -16.66
C ASP A 11 11.82 24.79 -16.61
N GLY A 12 12.84 24.81 -15.73
CA GLY A 12 13.73 25.96 -15.55
C GLY A 12 13.13 27.11 -14.73
N TYR A 13 12.04 26.84 -14.02
CA TYR A 13 11.39 27.79 -13.12
C TYR A 13 11.21 27.24 -11.72
N HIS A 14 11.18 28.14 -10.76
CA HIS A 14 10.69 27.95 -9.40
C HIS A 14 9.32 28.61 -9.29
N TYR A 15 8.35 27.84 -8.85
CA TYR A 15 7.00 28.31 -8.55
C TYR A 15 6.79 28.22 -7.05
N HIS A 16 6.23 29.28 -6.47
CA HIS A 16 5.94 29.36 -5.04
C HIS A 16 4.50 29.80 -4.79
N LEU A 17 3.86 29.17 -3.82
CA LEU A 17 2.51 29.45 -3.35
C LEU A 17 2.44 29.39 -1.84
N ASP A 18 1.81 30.40 -1.25
CA ASP A 18 1.48 30.44 0.18
C ASP A 18 -0.02 30.32 0.39
N PHE A 19 -0.39 29.57 1.43
CA PHE A 19 -1.78 29.43 1.87
C PHE A 19 -1.87 29.66 3.37
N LYS A 20 -2.93 30.36 3.80
CA LYS A 20 -3.30 30.54 5.19
C LYS A 20 -4.74 30.19 5.39
N LYS A 21 -5.04 29.21 6.27
CA LYS A 21 -6.39 28.70 6.52
C LYS A 21 -7.16 28.31 5.23
N GLY A 22 -6.44 27.80 4.22
CA GLY A 22 -6.98 27.37 2.92
C GLY A 22 -7.05 28.45 1.85
N GLU A 23 -6.85 29.71 2.20
CA GLU A 23 -6.84 30.82 1.26
C GLU A 23 -5.44 31.09 0.69
N ASN A 24 -5.34 31.31 -0.62
CA ASN A 24 -4.10 31.68 -1.27
C ASN A 24 -3.67 33.09 -0.85
N VAL A 25 -2.42 33.25 -0.45
CA VAL A 25 -1.84 34.54 -0.03
C VAL A 25 -0.76 34.95 -1.02
N GLY A 26 -0.93 36.12 -1.66
CA GLY A 26 0.07 36.67 -2.56
C GLY A 26 0.05 36.15 -4.01
N GLY A 27 -0.79 35.14 -4.31
CA GLY A 27 -0.88 34.54 -5.65
C GLY A 27 0.31 33.67 -6.03
N LEU A 28 0.31 33.15 -7.26
CA LEU A 28 1.40 32.34 -7.80
C LEU A 28 2.61 33.22 -8.13
N GLN A 29 3.72 32.95 -7.48
CA GLN A 29 5.02 33.54 -7.79
C GLN A 29 5.77 32.62 -8.74
N LYS A 30 6.44 33.17 -9.76
CA LYS A 30 7.21 32.42 -10.74
C LYS A 30 8.54 33.13 -11.01
N GLU A 31 9.64 32.44 -10.76
CA GLU A 31 10.99 32.94 -10.96
C GLU A 31 11.81 31.98 -11.82
N ALA A 32 12.74 32.55 -12.63
CA ALA A 32 13.66 31.72 -13.40
C ALA A 32 14.63 31.00 -12.46
N TYR A 33 14.79 29.69 -12.64
CA TYR A 33 15.64 28.83 -11.82
C TYR A 33 16.74 28.17 -12.68
N LYS A 34 17.99 28.53 -12.40
CA LYS A 34 19.16 28.02 -13.15
C LYS A 34 19.73 26.70 -12.61
N GLY A 35 19.21 26.21 -11.49
CA GLY A 35 19.65 24.95 -10.88
C GLY A 35 19.13 23.72 -11.62
N ARG A 36 19.62 22.53 -11.20
CA ARG A 36 19.22 21.22 -11.77
C ARG A 36 18.10 20.52 -10.99
N ARG A 37 17.64 21.13 -9.90
CA ARG A 37 16.60 20.54 -9.05
C ARG A 37 15.28 20.49 -9.81
N THR A 38 14.59 19.34 -9.69
CA THR A 38 13.19 19.15 -10.10
C THR A 38 12.41 18.55 -8.93
N GLY A 39 11.10 18.75 -8.91
CA GLY A 39 10.22 18.20 -7.88
C GLY A 39 9.51 19.27 -7.07
N SER A 40 8.84 18.83 -6.02
CA SER A 40 8.01 19.68 -5.16
C SER A 40 8.43 19.58 -3.71
N ILE A 41 8.31 20.68 -2.97
CA ILE A 41 8.40 20.72 -1.51
C ILE A 41 7.07 21.25 -1.01
N ILE A 42 6.43 20.49 -0.16
CA ILE A 42 5.21 20.92 0.52
C ILE A 42 5.52 20.99 2.01
N HIS A 43 5.30 22.17 2.59
CA HIS A 43 5.47 22.39 4.02
C HIS A 43 4.17 22.92 4.60
N TRP A 44 3.69 22.36 5.68
CA TRP A 44 2.39 22.72 6.23
C TRP A 44 2.32 22.48 7.73
N LYS A 45 1.42 23.18 8.39
CA LYS A 45 1.09 23.01 9.80
C LYS A 45 -0.41 22.68 9.93
N PRO A 46 -0.78 21.63 10.70
CA PRO A 46 -2.17 21.41 11.09
C PRO A 46 -2.74 22.64 11.80
N ASP A 47 -4.05 22.81 11.73
CA ASP A 47 -4.75 23.93 12.36
C ASP A 47 -5.38 23.46 13.68
N ASP A 48 -4.91 23.98 14.78
CA ASP A 48 -5.38 23.64 16.14
C ASP A 48 -6.84 24.07 16.39
N GLU A 49 -7.37 24.99 15.56
CA GLU A 49 -8.80 25.36 15.61
C GLU A 49 -9.69 24.30 14.92
N VAL A 50 -9.11 23.42 14.09
CA VAL A 50 -9.84 22.39 13.33
C VAL A 50 -9.64 21.00 13.94
N PHE A 51 -8.40 20.71 14.37
CA PHE A 51 -8.03 19.42 14.93
C PHE A 51 -7.83 19.53 16.43
N THR A 52 -8.48 18.65 17.18
CA THR A 52 -8.37 18.58 18.63
C THR A 52 -7.02 18.03 19.10
N ASP A 53 -6.35 17.27 18.26
CA ASP A 53 -5.02 16.72 18.47
C ASP A 53 -4.23 16.80 17.16
N ILE A 54 -3.03 17.34 17.23
CA ILE A 54 -2.10 17.48 16.12
C ILE A 54 -0.78 16.73 16.34
N ASP A 55 -0.65 16.06 17.47
CA ASP A 55 0.57 15.30 17.80
C ASP A 55 0.46 13.85 17.29
N VAL A 56 0.56 13.71 15.96
CA VAL A 56 0.52 12.41 15.31
C VAL A 56 1.79 11.63 15.63
N PRO A 57 1.69 10.40 16.16
CA PRO A 57 2.86 9.58 16.46
C PRO A 57 3.72 9.28 15.23
N GLY A 58 5.04 9.31 15.38
CA GLY A 58 5.99 8.99 14.29
C GLY A 58 5.77 7.60 13.67
N SER A 59 5.35 6.62 14.49
CA SER A 59 5.01 5.26 14.03
C SER A 59 3.92 5.25 12.94
N TYR A 60 2.92 6.13 13.04
CA TYR A 60 1.86 6.22 12.03
C TYR A 60 2.40 6.64 10.65
N TYR A 61 3.34 7.58 10.63
CA TYR A 61 4.00 7.99 9.39
C TYR A 61 4.89 6.87 8.85
N LYS A 62 5.67 6.21 9.71
CA LYS A 62 6.54 5.08 9.34
C LYS A 62 5.73 3.96 8.67
N ASP A 63 4.65 3.51 9.31
CA ASP A 63 3.77 2.47 8.78
C ASP A 63 3.14 2.87 7.43
N THR A 64 2.66 4.11 7.33
CA THR A 64 2.05 4.61 6.09
C THR A 64 3.05 4.69 4.95
N LEU A 65 4.24 5.24 5.19
CA LEU A 65 5.28 5.37 4.17
C LEU A 65 5.81 4.00 3.73
N ARG A 66 6.03 3.08 4.67
CA ARG A 66 6.43 1.71 4.35
C ARG A 66 5.43 1.03 3.42
N ARG A 67 4.12 1.09 3.75
CA ARG A 67 3.06 0.56 2.90
C ARG A 67 3.04 1.20 1.50
N GLN A 68 3.27 2.51 1.42
CA GLN A 68 3.37 3.19 0.12
C GLN A 68 4.60 2.73 -0.68
N ALA A 69 5.73 2.48 -0.04
CA ALA A 69 6.91 1.93 -0.71
C ALA A 69 6.67 0.52 -1.25
N VAL A 70 5.94 -0.32 -0.50
CA VAL A 70 5.62 -1.71 -0.89
C VAL A 70 4.83 -1.77 -2.21
N VAL A 71 3.84 -0.90 -2.39
CA VAL A 71 2.95 -0.94 -3.57
C VAL A 71 3.42 -0.07 -4.74
N ASN A 72 4.50 0.68 -4.55
CA ASN A 72 5.12 1.50 -5.60
C ASN A 72 6.57 1.04 -5.80
N ALA A 73 6.73 -0.04 -6.54
CA ALA A 73 8.04 -0.66 -6.79
C ALA A 73 9.08 0.36 -7.27
N GLY A 74 10.29 0.31 -6.69
CA GLY A 74 11.41 1.21 -7.01
C GLY A 74 11.29 2.64 -6.45
N LEU A 75 10.16 2.98 -5.78
CA LEU A 75 10.03 4.27 -5.11
C LEU A 75 10.75 4.26 -3.75
N THR A 76 11.69 5.15 -3.57
CA THR A 76 12.35 5.35 -2.27
C THR A 76 11.59 6.39 -1.45
N LEU A 77 11.15 6.01 -0.26
CA LEU A 77 10.53 6.90 0.71
C LEU A 77 11.42 7.05 1.94
N ASN A 78 11.71 8.30 2.30
CA ASN A 78 12.54 8.65 3.44
C ASN A 78 11.67 9.34 4.50
N PHE A 79 11.85 8.96 5.75
CA PHE A 79 11.23 9.58 6.90
C PHE A 79 12.30 10.11 7.85
N THR A 80 12.14 11.34 8.30
CA THR A 80 12.99 11.93 9.34
C THR A 80 12.10 12.51 10.42
N ASP A 81 12.28 12.07 11.66
CA ASP A 81 11.61 12.63 12.82
C ASP A 81 12.60 13.46 13.64
N GLU A 82 12.38 14.77 13.66
CA GLU A 82 13.26 15.69 14.41
C GLU A 82 13.03 15.62 15.94
N LYS A 83 11.87 15.11 16.37
CA LYS A 83 11.56 14.92 17.80
C LYS A 83 12.24 13.68 18.38
N GLU A 84 12.38 12.62 17.57
CA GLU A 84 13.02 11.38 17.95
C GLU A 84 14.52 11.43 17.64
N LYS A 85 15.34 10.91 18.56
CA LYS A 85 16.79 10.83 18.36
C LYS A 85 17.23 9.38 18.21
N ASP A 86 18.07 9.15 17.21
CA ASP A 86 18.77 7.87 17.06
C ASP A 86 19.74 7.68 18.25
N PRO A 87 19.58 6.63 19.05
CA PRO A 87 20.40 6.38 20.22
C PRO A 87 21.90 6.21 19.89
N ALA A 88 22.22 5.72 18.69
CA ALA A 88 23.60 5.45 18.27
C ALA A 88 24.33 6.71 17.80
N THR A 89 23.62 7.64 17.15
CA THR A 89 24.23 8.81 16.51
C THR A 89 23.88 10.13 17.16
N GLY A 90 22.83 10.19 17.98
CA GLY A 90 22.28 11.42 18.58
C GLY A 90 21.62 12.37 17.57
N LYS A 91 21.55 12.00 16.31
CA LYS A 91 20.89 12.77 15.25
C LYS A 91 19.38 12.52 15.25
N ALA A 92 18.64 13.28 14.45
CA ALA A 92 17.23 13.02 14.18
C ALA A 92 17.05 11.59 13.64
N TRP A 93 15.98 10.91 14.09
CA TRP A 93 15.68 9.57 13.58
C TRP A 93 15.45 9.60 12.08
N HIS A 94 16.08 8.68 11.37
CA HIS A 94 15.95 8.56 9.93
C HIS A 94 15.71 7.11 9.54
N GLU A 95 14.73 6.88 8.68
CA GLU A 95 14.41 5.56 8.14
C GLU A 95 14.08 5.69 6.64
N SER A 96 14.41 4.67 5.87
CA SER A 96 14.23 4.68 4.43
C SER A 96 13.71 3.32 3.95
N TRP A 97 12.74 3.34 3.05
CA TRP A 97 12.16 2.14 2.44
C TRP A 97 12.21 2.23 0.92
N CYS A 98 12.66 1.14 0.29
CA CYS A 98 12.61 0.95 -1.15
C CYS A 98 12.48 -0.55 -1.43
N TYR A 99 11.43 -0.93 -2.14
CA TYR A 99 11.20 -2.30 -2.59
C TYR A 99 11.31 -2.32 -4.11
N GLU A 100 12.44 -2.75 -4.64
CA GLU A 100 12.73 -2.73 -6.08
C GLU A 100 11.72 -3.55 -6.89
N HIS A 101 11.32 -4.74 -6.35
CA HIS A 101 10.30 -5.61 -6.93
C HIS A 101 8.97 -5.53 -6.19
N GLY A 102 8.73 -4.42 -5.47
CA GLY A 102 7.47 -4.12 -4.80
C GLY A 102 7.03 -5.18 -3.80
N ILE A 103 5.80 -5.68 -3.96
CA ILE A 103 5.18 -6.64 -3.03
C ILE A 103 5.96 -7.96 -2.89
N ALA A 104 6.73 -8.37 -3.90
CA ALA A 104 7.52 -9.60 -3.84
C ALA A 104 8.69 -9.48 -2.85
N ASP A 105 9.41 -8.35 -2.87
CA ASP A 105 10.49 -8.08 -1.92
C ASP A 105 9.94 -7.97 -0.49
N TYR A 106 8.77 -7.35 -0.33
CA TYR A 106 8.12 -7.23 0.97
C TYR A 106 7.68 -8.59 1.55
N VAL A 107 7.10 -9.46 0.73
CA VAL A 107 6.77 -10.83 1.16
C VAL A 107 8.04 -11.58 1.58
N ALA A 108 9.14 -11.45 0.82
CA ALA A 108 10.42 -12.07 1.15
C ALA A 108 11.00 -11.53 2.48
N GLU A 109 10.92 -10.22 2.70
CA GLU A 109 11.37 -9.58 3.94
C GLU A 109 10.58 -10.10 5.16
N VAL A 110 9.25 -10.11 5.07
CA VAL A 110 8.37 -10.56 6.16
C VAL A 110 8.53 -12.04 6.46
N ALA A 111 8.61 -12.88 5.43
CA ALA A 111 8.76 -14.31 5.58
C ALA A 111 10.15 -14.72 6.12
N GLY A 112 11.18 -13.92 5.83
CA GLY A 112 12.56 -14.17 6.28
C GLY A 112 13.13 -15.49 5.76
N GLN A 113 13.88 -16.19 6.62
CA GLN A 113 14.56 -17.46 6.27
C GLN A 113 13.66 -18.70 6.47
N ASP A 114 12.54 -18.56 7.18
CA ASP A 114 11.70 -19.67 7.60
C ASP A 114 10.56 -19.95 6.62
N THR A 115 10.87 -20.07 5.34
CA THR A 115 9.90 -20.35 4.29
C THR A 115 9.84 -21.82 3.91
N LEU A 116 8.64 -22.34 3.65
CA LEU A 116 8.39 -23.68 3.09
C LEU A 116 8.51 -23.69 1.57
N THR A 117 8.30 -22.55 0.92
CA THR A 117 8.37 -22.37 -0.52
C THR A 117 9.12 -21.09 -0.87
N PRO A 118 9.68 -20.96 -2.07
CA PRO A 118 10.11 -19.66 -2.57
C PRO A 118 8.93 -18.70 -2.64
N VAL A 119 9.22 -17.40 -2.75
CA VAL A 119 8.20 -16.40 -3.04
C VAL A 119 7.76 -16.55 -4.50
N PHE A 120 6.47 -16.73 -4.68
CA PHE A 120 5.80 -16.69 -5.98
C PHE A 120 5.21 -15.31 -6.21
N SER A 121 5.34 -14.79 -7.41
CA SER A 121 4.69 -13.57 -7.85
C SER A 121 3.96 -13.78 -9.16
N CYS A 122 2.85 -13.11 -9.32
CA CYS A 122 2.08 -13.13 -10.57
C CYS A 122 1.39 -11.79 -10.81
N GLU A 123 1.18 -11.49 -12.08
CA GLU A 123 0.41 -10.35 -12.54
C GLU A 123 -0.72 -10.83 -13.43
N SER A 124 -1.84 -10.16 -13.37
CA SER A 124 -3.01 -10.46 -14.18
C SER A 124 -3.73 -9.18 -14.58
N GLU A 125 -4.27 -9.20 -15.77
CA GLU A 125 -5.16 -8.16 -16.28
C GLU A 125 -6.52 -8.77 -16.55
N ALA A 126 -7.58 -8.10 -16.09
CA ALA A 126 -8.95 -8.52 -16.29
C ALA A 126 -9.84 -7.32 -16.61
N VAL A 127 -11.03 -7.64 -17.09
CA VAL A 127 -12.11 -6.66 -17.29
C VAL A 127 -13.19 -6.93 -16.28
N GLY A 128 -13.53 -5.90 -15.50
CA GLY A 128 -14.63 -5.94 -14.53
C GLY A 128 -15.84 -5.17 -15.04
N ARG A 129 -17.01 -5.51 -14.53
CA ARG A 129 -18.27 -4.80 -14.74
C ARG A 129 -19.12 -4.91 -13.48
N ASP A 130 -19.49 -3.78 -12.90
CA ASP A 130 -20.28 -3.78 -11.66
C ASP A 130 -21.72 -4.26 -11.87
N ARG A 131 -22.33 -3.88 -13.02
CA ARG A 131 -23.69 -4.25 -13.42
C ARG A 131 -23.80 -4.27 -14.95
N GLU A 132 -24.76 -4.97 -15.50
CA GLU A 132 -24.96 -5.11 -16.96
C GLU A 132 -25.16 -3.76 -17.67
N ASP A 133 -25.76 -2.79 -16.99
CA ASP A 133 -26.02 -1.42 -17.50
C ASP A 133 -24.80 -0.49 -17.37
N GLN A 134 -23.69 -0.95 -16.80
CA GLN A 134 -22.48 -0.15 -16.59
C GLN A 134 -21.39 -0.52 -17.59
N PRO A 135 -20.51 0.44 -17.97
CA PRO A 135 -19.37 0.15 -18.83
C PRO A 135 -18.36 -0.75 -18.15
N ASP A 136 -17.64 -1.50 -18.96
CA ASP A 136 -16.48 -2.28 -18.52
C ASP A 136 -15.38 -1.37 -17.98
N TYR A 137 -14.61 -1.89 -17.04
CA TYR A 137 -13.41 -1.23 -16.54
C TYR A 137 -12.24 -2.22 -16.44
N LYS A 138 -11.05 -1.70 -16.64
CA LYS A 138 -9.82 -2.49 -16.57
C LYS A 138 -9.43 -2.70 -15.11
N VAL A 139 -9.04 -3.93 -14.78
CA VAL A 139 -8.49 -4.32 -13.48
C VAL A 139 -7.10 -4.90 -13.71
N LEU A 140 -6.10 -4.34 -13.07
CA LEU A 140 -4.76 -4.89 -12.98
C LEU A 140 -4.58 -5.45 -11.56
N MET A 141 -3.97 -6.61 -11.44
CA MET A 141 -3.68 -7.23 -10.17
C MET A 141 -2.27 -7.81 -10.18
N SER A 142 -1.51 -7.49 -9.15
CA SER A 142 -0.25 -8.14 -8.81
C SER A 142 -0.43 -8.85 -7.48
N ALA A 143 0.08 -10.06 -7.36
CA ALA A 143 0.08 -10.82 -6.12
C ALA A 143 1.45 -11.45 -5.88
N ALA A 144 1.87 -11.49 -4.61
CA ALA A 144 3.05 -12.22 -4.19
C ALA A 144 2.73 -13.02 -2.92
N PHE A 145 3.27 -14.23 -2.82
CA PHE A 145 3.04 -15.08 -1.66
C PHE A 145 4.10 -16.16 -1.49
N CYS A 146 4.22 -16.66 -0.28
CA CYS A 146 4.92 -17.89 0.06
C CYS A 146 4.23 -18.58 1.23
N PHE A 147 4.64 -19.80 1.53
CA PHE A 147 4.18 -20.51 2.72
C PHE A 147 5.28 -20.54 3.78
N SER A 148 4.89 -20.37 5.05
CA SER A 148 5.76 -20.39 6.22
C SER A 148 5.04 -21.06 7.39
N ASN A 149 5.80 -21.75 8.24
CA ASN A 149 5.26 -22.33 9.50
C ASN A 149 5.33 -21.35 10.68
N LYS A 150 5.98 -20.20 10.51
CA LYS A 150 6.26 -19.28 11.62
C LYS A 150 5.62 -17.91 11.44
N VAL A 151 5.34 -17.55 10.20
CA VAL A 151 4.82 -16.23 9.87
C VAL A 151 3.57 -16.40 9.02
N GLN A 152 2.52 -15.67 9.40
CA GLN A 152 1.32 -15.50 8.60
C GLN A 152 1.07 -14.03 8.39
N MET A 153 0.69 -13.64 7.17
CA MET A 153 0.33 -12.26 6.85
C MET A 153 -0.57 -12.24 5.62
N LEU A 154 -1.65 -11.50 5.70
CA LEU A 154 -2.54 -11.25 4.57
C LEU A 154 -2.74 -9.75 4.44
N GLU A 155 -2.24 -9.16 3.36
CA GLU A 155 -2.43 -7.74 3.07
C GLU A 155 -2.98 -7.53 1.67
N TYR A 156 -3.94 -6.63 1.59
CA TYR A 156 -4.64 -6.28 0.35
C TYR A 156 -4.52 -4.78 0.11
N TYR A 157 -4.17 -4.42 -1.11
CA TYR A 157 -4.06 -3.03 -1.54
C TYR A 157 -4.91 -2.80 -2.79
N HIS A 158 -5.49 -1.61 -2.90
CA HIS A 158 -6.19 -1.18 -4.10
C HIS A 158 -5.95 0.30 -4.38
N ASN A 159 -5.53 0.63 -5.61
CA ASN A 159 -5.13 1.98 -6.01
C ASN A 159 -4.18 2.62 -4.96
N SER A 160 -3.15 1.87 -4.56
CA SER A 160 -2.15 2.19 -3.53
C SER A 160 -2.70 2.40 -2.10
N SER A 161 -3.99 2.15 -1.85
CA SER A 161 -4.59 2.21 -0.51
C SER A 161 -4.57 0.83 0.14
N TRP A 162 -4.14 0.76 1.39
CA TRP A 162 -4.25 -0.45 2.19
C TRP A 162 -5.70 -0.71 2.59
N LEU A 163 -6.18 -1.92 2.33
CA LEU A 163 -7.53 -2.36 2.67
C LEU A 163 -7.52 -3.06 4.03
N GLU A 164 -7.64 -2.30 5.10
CA GLU A 164 -7.63 -2.82 6.46
C GLU A 164 -8.72 -3.89 6.71
N HIS A 165 -9.85 -3.77 6.03
CA HIS A 165 -10.99 -4.67 6.14
C HIS A 165 -11.20 -5.56 4.89
N GLY A 166 -10.19 -5.65 4.01
CA GLY A 166 -10.21 -6.53 2.84
C GLY A 166 -11.29 -6.16 1.82
N GLY A 167 -12.38 -6.92 1.82
CA GLY A 167 -13.50 -6.79 0.87
C GLY A 167 -13.38 -7.79 -0.29
N SER A 168 -13.75 -7.38 -1.51
CA SER A 168 -13.76 -8.27 -2.69
C SER A 168 -12.42 -8.96 -2.95
N PRO A 169 -11.23 -8.31 -2.82
CA PRO A 169 -9.96 -8.99 -3.02
C PRO A 169 -9.71 -10.12 -2.02
N GLU A 170 -10.06 -9.91 -0.75
CA GLU A 170 -9.94 -10.94 0.28
C GLU A 170 -10.83 -12.16 -0.04
N HIS A 171 -12.10 -11.92 -0.40
CA HIS A 171 -13.02 -12.99 -0.77
C HIS A 171 -12.52 -13.79 -1.97
N ALA A 172 -12.00 -13.12 -2.99
CA ALA A 172 -11.43 -13.76 -4.18
C ALA A 172 -10.25 -14.66 -3.83
N VAL A 173 -9.32 -14.15 -3.01
CA VAL A 173 -8.13 -14.89 -2.56
C VAL A 173 -8.52 -16.12 -1.74
N ARG A 174 -9.41 -15.97 -0.75
CA ARG A 174 -9.93 -17.09 0.06
C ARG A 174 -10.52 -18.19 -0.82
N THR A 175 -11.37 -17.81 -1.75
CA THR A 175 -12.01 -18.78 -2.65
C THR A 175 -11.00 -19.45 -3.57
N ALA A 176 -10.07 -18.70 -4.15
CA ALA A 176 -9.08 -19.23 -5.10
C ALA A 176 -8.14 -20.23 -4.44
N PHE A 177 -7.56 -19.92 -3.28
CA PHE A 177 -6.65 -20.82 -2.58
C PHE A 177 -7.36 -22.11 -2.16
N VAL A 178 -8.51 -22.00 -1.49
CA VAL A 178 -9.29 -23.18 -1.06
C VAL A 178 -9.66 -24.06 -2.25
N TYR A 179 -10.16 -23.47 -3.32
CA TYR A 179 -10.54 -24.20 -4.53
C TYR A 179 -9.35 -24.95 -5.14
N GLN A 180 -8.24 -24.25 -5.40
CA GLN A 180 -7.09 -24.82 -6.09
C GLN A 180 -6.39 -25.91 -5.26
N ILE A 181 -6.23 -25.69 -3.96
CA ILE A 181 -5.60 -26.68 -3.10
C ILE A 181 -6.50 -27.92 -2.93
N ASN A 182 -7.80 -27.73 -2.70
CA ASN A 182 -8.73 -28.86 -2.64
C ASN A 182 -8.78 -29.65 -3.95
N LYS A 183 -8.76 -28.96 -5.09
CA LYS A 183 -8.69 -29.61 -6.41
C LYS A 183 -7.41 -30.42 -6.54
N TYR A 184 -6.25 -29.84 -6.23
CA TYR A 184 -4.97 -30.54 -6.28
C TYR A 184 -4.96 -31.79 -5.39
N LEU A 185 -5.42 -31.68 -4.14
CA LEU A 185 -5.46 -32.79 -3.20
C LEU A 185 -6.38 -33.92 -3.67
N LYS A 186 -7.52 -33.58 -4.27
CA LYS A 186 -8.45 -34.57 -4.88
C LYS A 186 -7.86 -35.23 -6.11
N ASP A 187 -7.31 -34.46 -7.04
CA ASP A 187 -6.73 -34.96 -8.29
C ASP A 187 -5.53 -35.90 -8.02
N LYS A 188 -4.80 -35.66 -6.93
CA LYS A 188 -3.69 -36.51 -6.49
C LYS A 188 -4.06 -37.61 -5.50
N ASN A 189 -5.34 -37.73 -5.15
CA ASN A 189 -5.85 -38.72 -4.17
C ASN A 189 -5.12 -38.63 -2.80
N LEU A 190 -4.83 -37.41 -2.34
CA LEU A 190 -4.10 -37.18 -1.08
C LEU A 190 -5.01 -37.14 0.16
N TYR A 191 -6.31 -37.02 0.00
CA TYR A 191 -7.27 -37.12 1.10
C TYR A 191 -7.41 -38.56 1.60
N LYS A 192 -7.36 -38.74 2.91
CA LYS A 192 -7.68 -40.02 3.56
C LYS A 192 -9.19 -40.22 3.63
N LYS A 193 -9.59 -41.47 3.76
CA LYS A 193 -11.03 -41.83 3.88
C LYS A 193 -11.63 -41.20 5.15
N GLY A 194 -12.65 -40.35 4.97
CA GLY A 194 -13.31 -39.65 6.07
C GLY A 194 -12.67 -38.32 6.48
N GLU A 195 -11.61 -37.90 5.80
CA GLU A 195 -10.98 -36.60 6.03
C GLU A 195 -11.79 -35.46 5.41
N SER A 196 -11.97 -34.37 6.15
CA SER A 196 -12.64 -33.16 5.67
C SER A 196 -11.77 -32.42 4.66
N THR A 197 -12.40 -31.72 3.72
CA THR A 197 -11.69 -30.83 2.82
C THR A 197 -11.12 -29.64 3.59
N ILE A 198 -9.99 -29.11 3.14
CA ILE A 198 -9.37 -27.95 3.78
C ILE A 198 -10.26 -26.73 3.69
N SER A 199 -10.19 -25.91 4.74
CA SER A 199 -10.80 -24.60 4.87
C SER A 199 -9.78 -23.50 4.58
N PHE A 200 -10.22 -22.24 4.48
CA PHE A 200 -9.27 -21.14 4.36
C PHE A 200 -8.44 -20.93 5.63
N GLN A 201 -8.96 -21.30 6.80
CA GLN A 201 -8.21 -21.20 8.05
C GLN A 201 -6.92 -22.04 8.00
N ASP A 202 -7.00 -23.26 7.46
CA ASP A 202 -5.84 -24.14 7.29
C ASP A 202 -4.78 -23.53 6.37
N VAL A 203 -5.22 -22.80 5.33
CA VAL A 203 -4.33 -22.09 4.41
C VAL A 203 -3.75 -20.82 5.05
N GLN A 204 -4.58 -20.05 5.74
CA GLN A 204 -4.21 -18.80 6.36
C GLN A 204 -3.11 -18.96 7.39
N ASP A 205 -3.12 -20.05 8.16
CA ASP A 205 -2.17 -20.31 9.25
C ASP A 205 -0.71 -20.43 8.77
N CYS A 206 -0.50 -20.65 7.48
CA CYS A 206 0.85 -20.77 6.90
C CYS A 206 1.10 -19.84 5.69
N LEU A 207 0.17 -18.95 5.38
CA LEU A 207 0.24 -18.12 4.18
C LEU A 207 0.78 -16.71 4.49
N VAL A 208 1.83 -16.31 3.79
CA VAL A 208 2.29 -14.93 3.68
C VAL A 208 1.90 -14.42 2.31
N TYR A 209 0.95 -13.50 2.24
CA TYR A 209 0.32 -13.05 1.00
C TYR A 209 0.15 -11.53 0.97
N VAL A 210 0.51 -10.94 -0.15
CA VAL A 210 0.22 -9.53 -0.46
C VAL A 210 -0.33 -9.43 -1.87
N SER A 211 -1.39 -8.68 -2.06
CA SER A 211 -1.86 -8.28 -3.38
C SER A 211 -2.04 -6.77 -3.50
N SER A 212 -1.74 -6.27 -4.69
CA SER A 212 -2.02 -4.90 -5.10
C SER A 212 -2.86 -4.93 -6.36
N SER A 213 -4.02 -4.30 -6.32
CA SER A 213 -4.91 -4.17 -7.47
C SER A 213 -5.09 -2.71 -7.85
N PHE A 214 -5.34 -2.48 -9.12
CA PHE A 214 -5.65 -1.18 -9.68
C PHE A 214 -6.86 -1.27 -10.59
N SER A 215 -7.79 -0.36 -10.44
CA SER A 215 -8.89 -0.21 -11.39
C SER A 215 -9.21 1.25 -11.66
N THR A 216 -9.69 1.52 -12.87
CA THR A 216 -10.12 2.87 -13.26
C THR A 216 -11.47 3.25 -12.65
N ARG A 217 -12.19 2.29 -12.10
CA ARG A 217 -13.48 2.47 -11.45
C ARG A 217 -13.52 1.69 -10.16
N THR A 218 -13.63 2.39 -9.03
CA THR A 218 -13.60 1.78 -7.70
C THR A 218 -14.78 2.27 -6.89
N SER A 219 -15.44 1.32 -6.21
CA SER A 219 -16.46 1.59 -5.19
C SER A 219 -15.91 1.20 -3.83
N TYR A 220 -15.61 2.18 -3.00
CA TYR A 220 -15.22 1.95 -1.61
C TYR A 220 -16.46 1.93 -0.71
N GLU A 221 -16.40 1.14 0.36
CA GLU A 221 -17.45 1.11 1.38
C GLU A 221 -17.63 2.48 2.06
N ASN A 222 -16.51 3.18 2.26
CA ASN A 222 -16.50 4.50 2.90
C ASN A 222 -15.32 5.36 2.42
N GLN A 223 -15.30 6.63 2.84
CA GLN A 223 -14.26 7.61 2.47
C GLN A 223 -12.87 7.24 3.01
N THR A 224 -12.76 6.41 4.03
CA THR A 224 -11.46 5.96 4.57
C THR A 224 -10.78 4.92 3.68
N LYS A 225 -11.46 4.40 2.65
CA LYS A 225 -10.96 3.45 1.64
C LYS A 225 -10.42 2.14 2.22
N LYS A 226 -10.96 1.69 3.35
CA LYS A 226 -10.49 0.49 4.06
C LYS A 226 -11.06 -0.82 3.51
N ALA A 227 -12.12 -0.78 2.72
CA ALA A 227 -12.70 -1.93 2.03
C ALA A 227 -13.27 -1.54 0.66
N ILE A 228 -13.23 -2.48 -0.28
CA ILE A 228 -13.81 -2.33 -1.62
C ILE A 228 -15.05 -3.19 -1.71
N THR A 229 -16.07 -2.67 -2.39
CA THR A 229 -17.36 -3.32 -2.61
C THR A 229 -17.62 -3.72 -4.07
N ASN A 230 -16.72 -3.44 -4.99
CA ASN A 230 -16.79 -3.92 -6.38
C ASN A 230 -16.94 -5.45 -6.43
N LYS A 231 -17.72 -5.95 -7.37
CA LYS A 231 -17.91 -7.39 -7.60
C LYS A 231 -16.89 -7.94 -8.56
#